data_900f47d44c464597739be8c75169d829
#
_entry.id   900f47d44c464597739be8c75169d829
#
_cell.length_a   1.000
_cell.length_b   1.000
_cell.length_c   1.000
_cell.angle_alpha   90.00
_cell.angle_beta   90.00
_cell.angle_gamma   90.00
#
_symmetry.space_group_name_H-M   'P 1'
#
loop_
_entity.id
_entity.type
_entity.pdbx_description
1 polymer ?
#
loop_
_entity_poly.entity_id
_entity_poly.type
_entity_poly.pdbx_seq_one_letter_code
_entity_poly.pdbx_strand_id
1 'polypeptide(L)'
;METEEHLEQALAVGAGLAQGFRFGHAAPLNRHQCAEGLPRLVHAARRGGGSAEGPEHRKALRVARKESVTAFSHHIEEQARHAVDHPMVLAAVQRIDNFSESSRYLYQELAKMSPLVVVFGGDMPADFGGGVRGVALTTDDPLREEWEVVTLGADTCRALVARQVADAVDRPGERRFVFLVTTDRTMVTGAARDLLARVP
;
A
#
# COMPACT_ATOMS: atom_id res chain seq x y z
N MET A 1 -22.15 8.06 -9.64
CA MET A 1 -21.72 7.26 -8.49
C MET A 1 -22.53 7.68 -7.28
N GLU A 2 -23.33 6.79 -6.71
CA GLU A 2 -24.36 7.15 -5.73
C GLU A 2 -24.21 6.41 -4.41
N THR A 3 -23.56 5.23 -4.44
CA THR A 3 -23.37 4.39 -3.26
C THR A 3 -21.89 4.25 -2.90
N GLU A 4 -21.63 3.85 -1.66
CA GLU A 4 -20.28 3.50 -1.18
C GLU A 4 -19.68 2.36 -2.01
N GLU A 5 -20.50 1.36 -2.35
CA GLU A 5 -20.08 0.22 -3.16
C GLU A 5 -19.62 0.64 -4.57
N HIS A 6 -20.33 1.56 -5.22
CA HIS A 6 -19.90 2.12 -6.51
C HIS A 6 -18.56 2.86 -6.39
N LEU A 7 -18.33 3.56 -5.27
CA LEU A 7 -17.05 4.23 -5.03
C LEU A 7 -15.93 3.20 -4.85
N GLU A 8 -16.15 2.16 -4.06
CA GLU A 8 -15.18 1.10 -3.83
C GLU A 8 -14.82 0.37 -5.13
N GLN A 9 -15.81 0.04 -5.96
CA GLN A 9 -15.59 -0.58 -7.27
C GLN A 9 -14.77 0.32 -8.20
N ALA A 10 -15.10 1.61 -8.26
CA ALA A 10 -14.37 2.57 -9.09
C ALA A 10 -12.92 2.75 -8.63
N LEU A 11 -12.69 2.78 -7.33
CA LEU A 11 -11.33 2.82 -6.76
C LEU A 11 -10.57 1.52 -7.06
N ALA A 12 -11.22 0.36 -6.96
CA ALA A 12 -10.61 -0.94 -7.25
C ALA A 12 -10.14 -1.05 -8.71
N VAL A 13 -10.86 -0.44 -9.66
CA VAL A 13 -10.44 -0.39 -11.08
C VAL A 13 -9.53 0.79 -11.41
N GLY A 14 -9.05 1.53 -10.40
CA GLY A 14 -8.08 2.61 -10.59
C GLY A 14 -8.67 3.90 -11.15
N ALA A 15 -9.97 4.14 -11.01
CA ALA A 15 -10.57 5.41 -11.41
C ALA A 15 -9.96 6.58 -10.62
N GLY A 16 -9.22 7.45 -11.31
CA GLY A 16 -8.62 8.65 -10.70
C GLY A 16 -9.60 9.81 -10.51
N LEU A 17 -10.74 9.78 -11.23
CA LEU A 17 -11.80 10.76 -11.15
C LEU A 17 -13.15 10.07 -11.05
N ALA A 18 -14.04 10.58 -10.22
CA ALA A 18 -15.37 10.06 -10.05
C ALA A 18 -16.38 11.22 -9.87
N GLN A 19 -17.60 11.03 -10.38
CA GLN A 19 -18.70 11.98 -10.29
C GLN A 19 -19.97 11.27 -9.83
N GLY A 20 -20.81 11.97 -9.05
CA GLY A 20 -22.12 11.50 -8.62
C GLY A 20 -22.56 12.09 -7.30
N PHE A 21 -23.82 11.87 -6.92
CA PHE A 21 -24.42 12.45 -5.70
C PHE A 21 -23.74 12.02 -4.40
N ARG A 22 -22.97 10.92 -4.41
CA ARG A 22 -22.14 10.49 -3.28
C ARG A 22 -21.12 11.54 -2.86
N PHE A 23 -20.67 12.39 -3.78
CA PHE A 23 -19.71 13.46 -3.52
C PHE A 23 -20.36 14.80 -3.16
N GLY A 24 -21.66 14.83 -3.10
CA GLY A 24 -22.48 16.01 -2.80
C GLY A 24 -23.23 16.55 -4.00
N HIS A 25 -24.29 17.29 -3.73
CA HIS A 25 -24.97 18.08 -4.73
C HIS A 25 -24.15 19.34 -5.09
N ALA A 26 -24.36 19.86 -6.28
CA ALA A 26 -23.73 21.11 -6.68
C ALA A 26 -24.05 22.22 -5.65
N ALA A 27 -23.01 22.78 -5.05
CA ALA A 27 -23.08 23.82 -4.04
C ALA A 27 -21.96 24.85 -4.29
N PRO A 28 -22.11 26.10 -3.81
CA PRO A 28 -21.01 27.05 -3.86
C PRO A 28 -19.78 26.51 -3.14
N LEU A 29 -18.59 26.76 -3.70
CA LEU A 29 -17.31 26.34 -3.15
C LEU A 29 -17.07 26.95 -1.76
N ASN A 30 -17.29 26.18 -0.72
CA ASN A 30 -16.83 26.51 0.62
C ASN A 30 -15.42 25.98 0.84
N ARG A 31 -14.53 26.79 1.47
CA ARG A 31 -13.17 26.41 1.80
C ARG A 31 -13.17 25.16 2.68
N HIS A 32 -12.44 24.16 2.25
CA HIS A 32 -12.38 22.82 2.80
C HIS A 32 -11.99 22.80 4.27
N GLN A 33 -12.73 22.05 5.05
CA GLN A 33 -12.25 21.46 6.29
C GLN A 33 -11.19 20.43 5.90
N CYS A 34 -9.92 20.76 6.09
CA CYS A 34 -8.85 19.77 6.10
C CYS A 34 -9.06 18.88 7.30
N ALA A 35 -9.16 17.57 7.08
CA ALA A 35 -9.16 16.60 8.17
C ALA A 35 -7.86 16.77 8.97
N GLU A 36 -7.97 17.27 10.19
CA GLU A 36 -6.89 17.30 11.16
C GLU A 36 -6.56 15.87 11.56
N GLY A 37 -5.30 15.50 11.50
CA GLY A 37 -4.83 14.21 12.00
C GLY A 37 -4.34 13.21 10.98
N LEU A 38 -3.67 13.64 9.91
CA LEU A 38 -2.99 12.74 8.98
C LEU A 38 -1.69 12.23 9.60
N PRO A 39 -1.62 10.94 10.03
CA PRO A 39 -0.42 10.42 10.63
C PRO A 39 0.64 10.09 9.56
N ARG A 40 1.85 10.29 9.93
CA ARG A 40 3.16 9.70 9.56
C ARG A 40 3.41 9.04 8.18
N LEU A 41 2.40 8.66 7.38
CA LEU A 41 2.56 8.24 5.97
C LEU A 41 3.34 9.28 5.13
N VAL A 42 3.30 10.55 5.58
CA VAL A 42 4.10 11.64 5.03
C VAL A 42 5.59 11.54 5.45
N HIS A 43 5.92 10.77 6.51
CA HIS A 43 7.30 10.65 6.99
C HIS A 43 8.13 9.62 6.22
N ALA A 44 7.54 8.56 5.69
CA ALA A 44 8.25 7.63 4.80
C ALA A 44 8.69 8.35 3.52
N ALA A 45 7.83 9.20 2.95
CA ALA A 45 8.18 10.07 1.84
C ALA A 45 9.23 11.14 2.20
N ARG A 46 9.33 11.57 3.48
CA ARG A 46 10.28 12.61 3.94
C ARG A 46 11.71 12.14 4.12
N ARG A 47 11.95 10.86 4.43
CA ARG A 47 13.32 10.34 4.63
C ARG A 47 14.07 10.14 3.32
N GLY A 48 13.40 10.12 2.19
CA GLY A 48 13.98 9.96 0.87
C GLY A 48 14.63 11.21 0.25
N GLY A 49 14.88 12.28 1.02
CA GLY A 49 15.71 13.42 0.60
C GLY A 49 15.20 14.25 -0.60
N GLY A 50 13.98 14.04 -1.05
CA GLY A 50 13.32 14.86 -2.06
C GLY A 50 12.26 15.75 -1.40
N SER A 51 12.17 17.00 -1.83
CA SER A 51 11.21 18.02 -1.35
C SER A 51 9.75 17.59 -1.60
N ALA A 52 9.29 16.56 -0.87
CA ALA A 52 7.93 16.04 -0.93
C ALA A 52 6.94 16.89 -0.10
N GLU A 53 7.17 18.17 0.04
CA GLU A 53 6.30 19.11 0.78
C GLU A 53 5.19 19.72 -0.08
N GLY A 54 4.98 19.25 -1.31
CA GLY A 54 3.95 19.76 -2.19
C GLY A 54 2.52 19.41 -1.70
N PRO A 55 1.55 20.35 -1.82
CA PRO A 55 0.15 20.11 -1.49
C PRO A 55 -0.49 18.97 -2.30
N GLU A 56 0.17 18.53 -3.37
CA GLU A 56 -0.30 17.46 -4.26
C GLU A 56 -0.25 16.07 -3.61
N HIS A 57 0.74 15.79 -2.77
CA HIS A 57 0.87 14.49 -2.08
C HIS A 57 -0.19 14.28 -1.00
N ARG A 58 -0.68 15.36 -0.37
CA ARG A 58 -1.80 15.27 0.58
C ARG A 58 -3.13 14.95 -0.10
N LYS A 59 -3.30 15.33 -1.36
CA LYS A 59 -4.49 15.03 -2.16
C LYS A 59 -4.57 13.58 -2.61
N ALA A 60 -3.46 12.86 -2.58
CA ALA A 60 -3.38 11.46 -3.01
C ALA A 60 -3.77 10.47 -1.90
N LEU A 61 -3.81 10.89 -0.62
CA LEU A 61 -4.23 10.03 0.50
C LEU A 61 -5.75 9.82 0.45
N ARG A 62 -6.16 8.58 0.62
CA ARG A 62 -7.56 8.16 0.57
C ARG A 62 -7.88 7.29 1.79
N VAL A 63 -9.15 7.19 2.12
CA VAL A 63 -9.66 6.28 3.14
C VAL A 63 -10.57 5.27 2.48
N ALA A 64 -10.32 3.99 2.73
CA ALA A 64 -11.16 2.90 2.24
C ALA A 64 -11.26 1.77 3.25
N ARG A 65 -12.16 0.81 3.00
CA ARG A 65 -12.26 -0.43 3.75
C ARG A 65 -11.12 -1.38 3.40
N LYS A 66 -10.87 -2.36 4.26
CA LYS A 66 -9.84 -3.37 4.08
C LYS A 66 -9.94 -4.07 2.72
N GLU A 67 -11.16 -4.42 2.29
CA GLU A 67 -11.42 -5.12 1.04
C GLU A 67 -10.90 -4.36 -0.18
N SER A 68 -11.14 -3.03 -0.23
CA SER A 68 -10.63 -2.19 -1.32
C SER A 68 -9.11 -2.10 -1.32
N VAL A 69 -8.48 -1.98 -0.15
CA VAL A 69 -7.02 -1.96 -0.02
C VAL A 69 -6.43 -3.30 -0.45
N THR A 70 -7.09 -4.43 -0.07
CA THR A 70 -6.72 -5.77 -0.52
C THR A 70 -6.78 -5.90 -2.05
N ALA A 71 -7.84 -5.37 -2.68
CA ALA A 71 -7.97 -5.39 -4.14
C ALA A 71 -6.83 -4.62 -4.83
N PHE A 72 -6.41 -3.46 -4.28
CA PHE A 72 -5.26 -2.72 -4.80
C PHE A 72 -3.95 -3.48 -4.62
N SER A 73 -3.73 -4.11 -3.47
CA SER A 73 -2.56 -4.96 -3.21
C SER A 73 -2.46 -6.06 -4.27
N HIS A 74 -3.52 -6.84 -4.42
CA HIS A 74 -3.58 -7.93 -5.41
C HIS A 74 -3.39 -7.44 -6.85
N HIS A 75 -3.93 -6.27 -7.18
CA HIS A 75 -3.75 -5.69 -8.52
C HIS A 75 -2.28 -5.35 -8.79
N ILE A 76 -1.56 -4.77 -7.83
CA ILE A 76 -0.13 -4.45 -7.95
C ILE A 76 0.69 -5.74 -8.07
N GLU A 77 0.39 -6.75 -7.27
CA GLU A 77 1.05 -8.05 -7.27
C GLU A 77 0.83 -8.79 -8.59
N GLU A 78 -0.40 -8.78 -9.09
CA GLU A 78 -0.75 -9.41 -10.38
C GLU A 78 -0.08 -8.70 -11.56
N GLN A 79 0.01 -7.37 -11.51
CA GLN A 79 0.76 -6.63 -12.53
C GLN A 79 2.25 -6.94 -12.49
N ALA A 80 2.84 -7.13 -11.30
CA ALA A 80 4.23 -7.55 -11.18
C ALA A 80 4.46 -8.95 -11.77
N ARG A 81 3.50 -9.87 -11.58
CA ARG A 81 3.55 -11.23 -12.14
C ARG A 81 3.55 -11.25 -13.67
N HIS A 82 2.88 -10.29 -14.30
CA HIS A 82 2.78 -10.17 -15.76
C HIS A 82 3.77 -9.15 -16.34
N ALA A 83 4.56 -8.50 -15.53
CA ALA A 83 5.53 -7.51 -15.99
C ALA A 83 6.68 -8.18 -16.76
N VAL A 84 7.05 -7.58 -17.89
CA VAL A 84 8.16 -8.08 -18.73
C VAL A 84 9.52 -7.87 -18.05
N ASP A 85 9.64 -6.81 -17.28
CA ASP A 85 10.87 -6.41 -16.58
C ASP A 85 11.11 -7.13 -15.23
N HIS A 86 10.20 -8.06 -14.83
CA HIS A 86 10.27 -8.83 -13.60
C HIS A 86 10.77 -8.01 -12.40
N PRO A 87 9.95 -7.12 -11.83
CA PRO A 87 10.38 -6.19 -10.79
C PRO A 87 10.74 -6.92 -9.49
N MET A 88 11.56 -6.31 -8.63
CA MET A 88 11.60 -6.71 -7.24
C MET A 88 10.24 -6.49 -6.58
N VAL A 89 9.88 -7.33 -5.61
CA VAL A 89 8.64 -7.25 -4.86
C VAL A 89 8.95 -7.23 -3.36
N LEU A 90 8.52 -6.16 -2.70
CA LEU A 90 8.71 -5.96 -1.27
C LEU A 90 7.34 -5.74 -0.63
N ALA A 91 6.99 -6.51 0.40
CA ALA A 91 5.71 -6.37 1.08
C ALA A 91 5.85 -6.34 2.59
N ALA A 92 5.22 -5.37 3.25
CA ALA A 92 5.03 -5.35 4.70
C ALA A 92 3.57 -5.71 5.00
N VAL A 93 3.37 -6.75 5.81
CA VAL A 93 2.04 -7.30 6.10
C VAL A 93 1.69 -7.26 7.58
N GLN A 94 2.39 -6.43 8.37
CA GLN A 94 2.24 -6.25 9.81
C GLN A 94 2.62 -7.51 10.61
N ARG A 95 1.96 -8.64 10.39
CA ARG A 95 2.17 -9.94 11.07
C ARG A 95 2.02 -11.10 10.11
N ILE A 96 2.64 -12.22 10.45
CA ILE A 96 2.55 -13.46 9.66
C ILE A 96 1.11 -13.92 9.43
N ASP A 97 0.21 -13.71 10.40
CA ASP A 97 -1.20 -14.09 10.31
C ASP A 97 -1.94 -13.36 9.17
N ASN A 98 -1.43 -12.22 8.73
CA ASN A 98 -1.96 -11.48 7.59
C ASN A 98 -1.45 -11.99 6.24
N PHE A 99 -0.45 -12.87 6.24
CA PHE A 99 0.13 -13.47 5.03
C PHE A 99 -0.48 -14.83 4.77
N SER A 100 -1.61 -14.83 4.04
CA SER A 100 -2.40 -16.03 3.77
C SER A 100 -1.65 -17.08 2.93
N GLU A 101 -2.15 -18.30 2.90
CA GLU A 101 -1.60 -19.35 2.02
C GLU A 101 -1.63 -18.95 0.54
N SER A 102 -2.72 -18.31 0.10
CA SER A 102 -2.84 -17.81 -1.27
C SER A 102 -1.81 -16.72 -1.58
N SER A 103 -1.56 -15.81 -0.65
CA SER A 103 -0.50 -14.81 -0.77
C SER A 103 0.87 -15.47 -0.83
N ARG A 104 1.14 -16.46 0.04
CA ARG A 104 2.39 -17.20 0.02
C ARG A 104 2.63 -17.87 -1.33
N TYR A 105 1.63 -18.55 -1.87
CA TYR A 105 1.73 -19.17 -3.19
C TYR A 105 2.04 -18.14 -4.28
N LEU A 106 1.31 -17.02 -4.32
CA LEU A 106 1.55 -15.95 -5.28
C LEU A 106 2.98 -15.40 -5.20
N TYR A 107 3.48 -15.17 -3.99
CA TYR A 107 4.83 -14.65 -3.79
C TYR A 107 5.92 -15.65 -4.17
N GLN A 108 5.68 -16.95 -3.98
CA GLN A 108 6.57 -18.01 -4.48
C GLN A 108 6.58 -18.04 -6.02
N GLU A 109 5.44 -17.83 -6.68
CA GLU A 109 5.41 -17.71 -8.14
C GLU A 109 6.16 -16.44 -8.63
N LEU A 110 5.99 -15.32 -7.95
CA LEU A 110 6.74 -14.10 -8.24
C LEU A 110 8.26 -14.31 -8.08
N ALA A 111 8.68 -15.01 -7.03
CA ALA A 111 10.09 -15.24 -6.74
C ALA A 111 10.81 -16.12 -7.79
N LYS A 112 10.07 -16.86 -8.62
CA LYS A 112 10.67 -17.63 -9.73
C LYS A 112 11.23 -16.73 -10.84
N MET A 113 10.72 -15.52 -10.96
CA MET A 113 11.06 -14.58 -12.04
C MET A 113 11.66 -13.27 -11.52
N SER A 114 11.21 -12.80 -10.37
CA SER A 114 11.66 -11.54 -9.76
C SER A 114 13.06 -11.68 -9.18
N PRO A 115 13.93 -10.67 -9.31
CA PRO A 115 15.29 -10.71 -8.77
C PRO A 115 15.32 -10.74 -7.24
N LEU A 116 14.26 -10.27 -6.58
CA LEU A 116 14.14 -10.24 -5.13
C LEU A 116 12.67 -10.19 -4.72
N VAL A 117 12.27 -11.08 -3.81
CA VAL A 117 10.96 -11.05 -3.15
C VAL A 117 11.16 -11.14 -1.65
N VAL A 118 10.70 -10.12 -0.92
CA VAL A 118 10.84 -10.02 0.54
C VAL A 118 9.52 -9.69 1.20
N VAL A 119 9.20 -10.38 2.29
CA VAL A 119 8.02 -10.12 3.12
C VAL A 119 8.47 -9.72 4.53
N PHE A 120 8.01 -8.56 4.99
CA PHE A 120 8.31 -7.97 6.28
C PHE A 120 7.10 -8.07 7.22
N GLY A 121 7.34 -8.34 8.49
CA GLY A 121 6.28 -8.33 9.51
C GLY A 121 6.73 -8.89 10.84
N GLY A 122 5.83 -8.89 11.82
CA GLY A 122 6.08 -9.56 13.09
C GLY A 122 6.07 -11.07 12.92
N ASP A 123 7.02 -11.74 13.58
CA ASP A 123 7.14 -13.21 13.65
C ASP A 123 7.37 -13.88 12.27
N MET A 124 7.99 -13.17 11.32
CA MET A 124 8.31 -13.71 9.99
C MET A 124 9.45 -14.71 10.06
N PRO A 125 9.32 -15.91 9.44
CA PRO A 125 10.46 -16.79 9.24
C PRO A 125 11.42 -16.16 8.24
N ALA A 126 12.72 -16.45 8.36
CA ALA A 126 13.72 -15.92 7.41
C ALA A 126 13.54 -16.45 5.99
N ASP A 127 12.95 -17.63 5.85
CA ASP A 127 12.69 -18.30 4.57
C ASP A 127 11.26 -18.85 4.54
N PHE A 128 10.49 -18.44 3.54
CA PHE A 128 9.15 -18.97 3.25
C PHE A 128 9.17 -20.11 2.23
N GLY A 129 10.34 -20.50 1.73
CA GLY A 129 10.50 -21.39 0.60
C GLY A 129 10.23 -20.72 -0.75
N GLY A 130 10.61 -21.39 -1.84
CA GLY A 130 10.39 -20.91 -3.20
C GLY A 130 11.11 -19.60 -3.56
N GLY A 131 12.17 -19.22 -2.80
CA GLY A 131 12.94 -18.00 -3.04
C GLY A 131 12.38 -16.74 -2.36
N VAL A 132 11.32 -16.87 -1.56
CA VAL A 132 10.73 -15.75 -0.79
C VAL A 132 11.46 -15.58 0.54
N ARG A 133 12.08 -14.42 0.75
CA ARG A 133 12.73 -14.07 2.01
C ARG A 133 11.74 -13.44 2.98
N GLY A 134 11.85 -13.76 4.26
CA GLY A 134 11.13 -13.10 5.33
C GLY A 134 12.07 -12.26 6.20
N VAL A 135 11.56 -11.14 6.67
CA VAL A 135 12.27 -10.26 7.62
C VAL A 135 11.38 -10.03 8.82
N ALA A 136 11.80 -10.54 9.98
CA ALA A 136 11.12 -10.30 11.24
C ALA A 136 11.38 -8.87 11.73
N LEU A 137 10.31 -8.09 11.85
CA LEU A 137 10.37 -6.74 12.39
C LEU A 137 10.40 -6.77 13.93
N THR A 138 11.22 -5.92 14.53
CA THR A 138 11.23 -5.72 15.99
C THR A 138 9.90 -5.15 16.47
N THR A 139 9.59 -5.28 17.76
CA THR A 139 8.28 -4.86 18.31
C THR A 139 8.04 -3.37 18.23
N ASP A 140 9.09 -2.58 18.16
CA ASP A 140 9.11 -1.12 18.08
C ASP A 140 9.24 -0.58 16.64
N ASP A 141 9.39 -1.46 15.64
CA ASP A 141 9.47 -1.01 14.25
C ASP A 141 8.11 -0.46 13.80
N PRO A 142 8.06 0.82 13.36
CA PRO A 142 6.80 1.45 12.93
C PRO A 142 6.15 0.77 11.72
N LEU A 143 6.89 0.00 10.94
CA LEU A 143 6.38 -0.75 9.79
C LEU A 143 5.39 -1.86 10.21
N ARG A 144 5.40 -2.28 11.49
CA ARG A 144 4.40 -3.24 12.02
C ARG A 144 2.97 -2.71 12.03
N GLU A 145 2.79 -1.40 11.91
CA GLU A 145 1.48 -0.78 11.81
C GLU A 145 1.08 -0.48 10.36
N GLU A 146 2.00 -0.71 9.40
CA GLU A 146 1.80 -0.37 8.00
C GLU A 146 1.59 -1.63 7.15
N TRP A 147 0.79 -1.49 6.13
CA TRP A 147 0.65 -2.45 5.05
C TRP A 147 1.21 -1.82 3.80
N GLU A 148 2.27 -2.39 3.28
CA GLU A 148 2.94 -1.89 2.09
C GLU A 148 3.11 -2.99 1.05
N VAL A 149 2.95 -2.62 -0.22
CA VAL A 149 3.37 -3.44 -1.36
C VAL A 149 4.12 -2.54 -2.32
N VAL A 150 5.37 -2.86 -2.58
CA VAL A 150 6.24 -2.10 -3.48
C VAL A 150 6.74 -3.03 -4.58
N THR A 151 6.54 -2.62 -5.83
CA THR A 151 7.11 -3.27 -7.01
C THR A 151 7.99 -2.28 -7.76
N LEU A 152 9.25 -2.64 -7.97
CA LEU A 152 10.23 -1.75 -8.60
C LEU A 152 11.15 -2.53 -9.56
N GLY A 153 11.07 -2.18 -10.82
CA GLY A 153 11.88 -2.67 -11.91
C GLY A 153 12.28 -1.55 -12.86
N ALA A 154 12.74 -1.89 -14.03
CA ALA A 154 13.13 -0.92 -15.06
C ALA A 154 11.91 -0.11 -15.52
N ASP A 155 10.85 -0.79 -15.90
CA ASP A 155 9.60 -0.21 -16.42
C ASP A 155 8.46 -0.26 -15.38
N THR A 156 8.53 -1.21 -14.43
CA THR A 156 7.53 -1.35 -13.37
C THR A 156 7.91 -0.51 -12.16
N CYS A 157 6.97 0.35 -11.74
CA CYS A 157 7.18 1.23 -10.59
C CYS A 157 5.83 1.51 -9.92
N ARG A 158 5.53 0.82 -8.79
CA ARG A 158 4.28 0.98 -8.06
C ARG A 158 4.47 0.78 -6.57
N ALA A 159 3.73 1.53 -5.77
CA ALA A 159 3.64 1.29 -4.34
C ALA A 159 2.20 1.49 -3.85
N LEU A 160 1.78 0.63 -2.94
CA LEU A 160 0.67 0.81 -2.03
C LEU A 160 1.26 0.96 -0.63
N VAL A 161 0.87 2.01 0.08
CA VAL A 161 1.18 2.19 1.51
C VAL A 161 -0.12 2.46 2.23
N ALA A 162 -0.44 1.68 3.26
CA ALA A 162 -1.68 1.79 3.99
C ALA A 162 -1.45 1.64 5.50
N ARG A 163 -2.25 2.37 6.30
CA ARG A 163 -2.27 2.29 7.75
C ARG A 163 -3.71 2.24 8.25
N GLN A 164 -3.99 1.40 9.22
CA GLN A 164 -5.31 1.32 9.84
C GLN A 164 -5.64 2.62 10.57
N VAL A 165 -6.88 3.10 10.42
CA VAL A 165 -7.40 4.26 11.15
C VAL A 165 -7.79 3.81 12.57
N ALA A 166 -7.24 4.47 13.60
CA ALA A 166 -7.41 4.07 15.00
C ALA A 166 -8.84 4.19 15.54
N ASP A 167 -9.67 5.06 14.94
CA ASP A 167 -11.02 5.38 15.43
C ASP A 167 -12.14 4.53 14.81
N ALA A 168 -11.79 3.58 13.94
CA ALA A 168 -12.80 2.67 13.39
C ALA A 168 -13.17 1.64 14.46
N VAL A 169 -14.41 1.71 14.94
CA VAL A 169 -15.00 0.70 15.84
C VAL A 169 -14.72 -0.68 15.29
N ASP A 170 -14.05 -1.52 16.09
CA ASP A 170 -13.58 -2.85 15.71
C ASP A 170 -14.73 -3.84 15.45
N ARG A 171 -15.56 -3.57 14.45
CA ARG A 171 -16.44 -4.59 13.89
C ARG A 171 -15.68 -5.33 12.79
N PRO A 172 -15.70 -6.68 12.79
CA PRO A 172 -15.17 -7.44 11.66
C PRO A 172 -15.83 -6.94 10.36
N GLY A 173 -15.02 -6.50 9.39
CA GLY A 173 -15.48 -5.93 8.12
C GLY A 173 -15.57 -4.40 8.05
N GLU A 174 -15.43 -3.67 9.17
CA GLU A 174 -15.48 -2.20 9.17
C GLU A 174 -14.09 -1.53 9.29
N ARG A 175 -13.01 -2.31 9.25
CA ARG A 175 -11.65 -1.75 9.31
C ARG A 175 -11.41 -0.80 8.15
N ARG A 176 -11.07 0.44 8.48
CA ARG A 176 -10.72 1.47 7.50
C ARG A 176 -9.22 1.72 7.52
N PHE A 177 -8.69 2.02 6.35
CA PHE A 177 -7.29 2.33 6.14
C PHE A 177 -7.16 3.68 5.45
N VAL A 178 -6.25 4.50 5.94
CA VAL A 178 -5.69 5.59 5.14
C VAL A 178 -4.64 4.98 4.26
N PHE A 179 -4.69 5.21 2.95
CA PHE A 179 -3.78 4.61 2.01
C PHE A 179 -3.39 5.55 0.87
N LEU A 180 -2.26 5.24 0.26
CA LEU A 180 -1.74 5.86 -0.94
C LEU A 180 -1.37 4.77 -1.95
N VAL A 181 -1.78 4.94 -3.20
CA VAL A 181 -1.24 4.20 -4.35
C VAL A 181 -0.50 5.18 -5.23
N THR A 182 0.72 4.87 -5.60
CA THR A 182 1.56 5.75 -6.41
C THR A 182 2.38 4.99 -7.45
N THR A 183 2.64 5.66 -8.57
CA THR A 183 3.59 5.25 -9.61
C THR A 183 4.75 6.24 -9.73
N ASP A 184 4.82 7.23 -8.84
CA ASP A 184 5.94 8.17 -8.79
C ASP A 184 7.22 7.43 -8.40
N ARG A 185 8.18 7.38 -9.32
CA ARG A 185 9.42 6.61 -9.16
C ARG A 185 10.24 7.08 -7.95
N THR A 186 10.23 8.37 -7.63
CA THR A 186 10.96 8.92 -6.49
C THR A 186 10.36 8.38 -5.18
N MET A 187 9.03 8.41 -5.06
CA MET A 187 8.32 7.89 -3.89
C MET A 187 8.49 6.37 -3.75
N VAL A 188 8.29 5.63 -4.85
CA VAL A 188 8.43 4.16 -4.86
C VAL A 188 9.86 3.75 -4.52
N THR A 189 10.88 4.44 -5.06
CA THR A 189 12.28 4.18 -4.74
C THR A 189 12.59 4.51 -3.28
N GLY A 190 11.99 5.57 -2.72
CA GLY A 190 12.09 5.91 -1.31
C GLY A 190 11.54 4.78 -0.42
N ALA A 191 10.31 4.34 -0.67
CA ALA A 191 9.70 3.22 0.04
C ALA A 191 10.52 1.93 -0.08
N ALA A 192 10.99 1.60 -1.30
CA ALA A 192 11.85 0.43 -1.50
C ALA A 192 13.15 0.49 -0.68
N ARG A 193 13.81 1.65 -0.61
CA ARG A 193 15.03 1.84 0.21
C ARG A 193 14.75 1.67 1.69
N ASP A 194 13.64 2.22 2.18
CA ASP A 194 13.24 2.11 3.58
C ASP A 194 12.99 0.65 3.96
N LEU A 195 12.35 -0.13 3.10
CA LEU A 195 12.15 -1.56 3.29
C LEU A 195 13.49 -2.33 3.22
N LEU A 196 14.30 -2.08 2.20
CA LEU A 196 15.58 -2.76 1.99
C LEU A 196 16.60 -2.51 3.11
N ALA A 197 16.53 -1.36 3.78
CA ALA A 197 17.39 -1.05 4.93
C ALA A 197 17.17 -1.99 6.13
N ARG A 198 16.08 -2.77 6.14
CA ARG A 198 15.76 -3.77 7.18
C ARG A 198 16.17 -5.18 6.79
N VAL A 199 16.61 -5.40 5.57
CA VAL A 199 17.11 -6.70 5.12
C VAL A 199 18.51 -6.89 5.69
N PRO A 200 18.77 -7.96 6.46
CA PRO A 200 20.07 -8.23 7.05
C PRO A 200 21.15 -8.61 6.02
#